data_dc9cf3c17d701a389f2a85b255c56f2e
#
_entry.id   dc9cf3c17d701a389f2a85b255c56f2e
#
_cell.length_a   1.000
_cell.length_b   1.000
_cell.length_c   1.000
_cell.angle_alpha   90.00
_cell.angle_beta   90.00
_cell.angle_gamma   90.00
#
_symmetry.space_group_name_H-M   'P 1'
#
loop_
_entity.id
_entity.type
_entity.pdbx_description
1 polymer ?
#
loop_
_entity_poly.entity_id
_entity_poly.type
_entity_poly.pdbx_seq_one_letter_code
_entity_poly.pdbx_strand_id
1 'polypeptide(L)'
;DAALARYQRSLLLAQEDVGNALNQLAEHQRRLVALFQSATHGANALEIANERYRAGAGSYLAVLENQRALYQIREELAQAETASFVNVIALYKALGWGSGDLAPGAGQLAAGETAGANR
;
A
#
# COMPACT_ATOMS: atom_id res chain seq x y z
N ASP A 1 -7.90 21.11 -35.52
CA ASP A 1 -7.14 21.97 -34.66
C ASP A 1 -6.13 21.20 -33.85
N ALA A 2 -4.86 21.53 -33.98
CA ALA A 2 -3.76 20.81 -33.32
C ALA A 2 -3.81 20.96 -31.79
N ALA A 3 -4.27 22.08 -31.26
CA ALA A 3 -4.41 22.32 -29.82
C ALA A 3 -5.50 21.44 -29.21
N LEU A 4 -6.61 21.26 -29.88
CA LEU A 4 -7.71 20.39 -29.47
C LEU A 4 -7.27 18.92 -29.49
N ALA A 5 -6.55 18.50 -30.54
CA ALA A 5 -6.01 17.14 -30.65
C ALA A 5 -5.02 16.83 -29.52
N ARG A 6 -4.16 17.78 -29.14
CA ARG A 6 -3.24 17.63 -28.00
C ARG A 6 -3.98 17.52 -26.68
N TYR A 7 -5.02 18.31 -26.49
CA TYR A 7 -5.85 18.25 -25.29
C TYR A 7 -6.55 16.90 -25.15
N GLN A 8 -7.16 16.42 -26.23
CA GLN A 8 -7.82 15.11 -26.24
C GLN A 8 -6.83 13.98 -25.96
N ARG A 9 -5.64 14.06 -26.55
CA ARG A 9 -4.58 13.06 -26.31
C ARG A 9 -4.12 13.07 -24.84
N SER A 10 -3.91 14.25 -24.27
CA SER A 10 -3.54 14.41 -22.86
C SER A 10 -4.61 13.85 -21.93
N LEU A 11 -5.88 14.07 -22.24
CA LEU A 11 -7.01 13.55 -21.46
C LEU A 11 -7.08 12.03 -21.52
N LEU A 12 -6.87 11.44 -22.69
CA LEU A 12 -6.85 9.99 -22.86
C LEU A 12 -5.70 9.33 -22.10
N LEU A 13 -4.49 9.92 -22.16
CA LEU A 13 -3.33 9.45 -21.40
C LEU A 13 -3.56 9.52 -19.90
N ALA A 14 -4.18 10.60 -19.42
CA ALA A 14 -4.51 10.75 -18.01
C ALA A 14 -5.53 9.69 -17.55
N GLN A 15 -6.52 9.37 -18.35
CA GLN A 15 -7.49 8.30 -18.07
C GLN A 15 -6.84 6.93 -18.05
N GLU A 16 -5.91 6.68 -18.96
CA GLU A 16 -5.16 5.42 -19.01
C GLU A 16 -4.28 5.27 -17.76
N ASP A 17 -3.58 6.30 -17.34
CA ASP A 17 -2.74 6.30 -16.14
C ASP A 17 -3.56 6.04 -14.86
N VAL A 18 -4.72 6.65 -14.73
CA VAL A 18 -5.64 6.42 -13.61
C VAL A 18 -6.16 4.98 -13.63
N GLY A 19 -6.54 4.45 -14.80
CA GLY A 19 -7.00 3.07 -14.95
C GLY A 19 -5.92 2.06 -14.56
N ASN A 20 -4.68 2.28 -14.98
CA ASN A 20 -3.54 1.44 -14.62
C ASN A 20 -3.26 1.50 -13.11
N ALA A 21 -3.30 2.69 -12.50
CA ALA A 21 -3.10 2.86 -11.07
C ALA A 21 -4.18 2.14 -10.25
N LEU A 22 -5.44 2.20 -10.68
CA LEU A 22 -6.53 1.49 -10.02
C LEU A 22 -6.38 -0.03 -10.13
N ASN A 23 -5.95 -0.54 -11.29
CA ASN A 23 -5.70 -1.96 -11.49
C ASN A 23 -4.56 -2.45 -10.59
N GLN A 24 -3.47 -1.69 -10.48
CA GLN A 24 -2.36 -1.99 -9.58
C GLN A 24 -2.82 -2.01 -8.13
N LEU A 25 -3.63 -1.05 -7.71
CA LEU A 25 -4.18 -1.01 -6.37
C LEU A 25 -5.03 -2.25 -6.07
N ALA A 26 -5.89 -2.67 -7.00
CA ALA A 26 -6.72 -3.86 -6.86
C ALA A 26 -5.88 -5.13 -6.74
N GLU A 27 -4.80 -5.26 -7.51
CA GLU A 27 -3.88 -6.39 -7.42
C GLU A 27 -3.14 -6.40 -6.08
N HIS A 28 -2.67 -5.26 -5.61
CA HIS A 28 -2.03 -5.14 -4.30
C HIS A 28 -2.97 -5.52 -3.16
N GLN A 29 -4.23 -5.12 -3.23
CA GLN A 29 -5.23 -5.50 -2.23
C GLN A 29 -5.46 -7.00 -2.20
N ARG A 30 -5.56 -7.65 -3.36
CA ARG A 30 -5.68 -9.11 -3.45
C ARG A 30 -4.46 -9.81 -2.86
N ARG A 31 -3.27 -9.30 -3.14
CA ARG A 31 -2.02 -9.82 -2.59
C ARG A 31 -1.98 -9.68 -1.07
N LEU A 32 -2.41 -8.54 -0.54
CA LEU A 32 -2.50 -8.32 0.91
C LEU A 32 -3.44 -9.31 1.58
N VAL A 33 -4.60 -9.55 1.00
CA VAL A 33 -5.57 -10.54 1.52
C VAL A 33 -4.96 -11.95 1.49
N ALA A 34 -4.33 -12.33 0.39
CA ALA A 34 -3.69 -13.64 0.26
C ALA A 34 -2.55 -13.82 1.27
N LEU A 35 -1.70 -12.80 1.47
CA LEU A 35 -0.62 -12.81 2.45
C LEU A 35 -1.16 -12.86 3.89
N PHE A 36 -2.22 -12.13 4.17
CA PHE A 36 -2.87 -12.16 5.47
C PHE A 36 -3.43 -13.55 5.80
N GLN A 37 -4.08 -14.18 4.83
CA GLN A 37 -4.56 -15.56 4.98
C GLN A 37 -3.41 -16.53 5.19
N SER A 38 -2.32 -16.38 4.43
CA SER A 38 -1.11 -17.21 4.60
C SER A 38 -0.50 -17.01 5.98
N ALA A 39 -0.47 -15.80 6.52
CA ALA A 39 0.02 -15.51 7.86
C ALA A 39 -0.86 -16.18 8.92
N THR A 40 -2.17 -16.18 8.76
CA THR A 40 -3.10 -16.85 9.66
C THR A 40 -2.90 -18.37 9.65
N HIS A 41 -2.77 -18.96 8.45
CA HIS A 41 -2.47 -20.40 8.33
C HIS A 41 -1.10 -20.75 8.89
N GLY A 42 -0.10 -19.90 8.67
CA GLY A 42 1.24 -20.09 9.23
C GLY A 42 1.25 -20.03 10.75
N ALA A 43 0.49 -19.12 11.35
CA ALA A 43 0.34 -19.03 12.80
C ALA A 43 -0.34 -20.29 13.38
N ASN A 44 -1.37 -20.80 12.72
CA ASN A 44 -2.04 -22.03 13.12
C ASN A 44 -1.11 -23.25 13.00
N ALA A 45 -0.34 -23.33 11.92
CA ALA A 45 0.64 -24.42 11.73
C ALA A 45 1.72 -24.39 12.82
N LEU A 46 2.18 -23.19 13.20
CA LEU A 46 3.15 -23.04 14.30
C LEU A 46 2.56 -23.49 15.62
N GLU A 47 1.32 -23.14 15.92
CA GLU A 47 0.62 -23.55 17.13
C GLU A 47 0.50 -25.07 17.22
N ILE A 48 0.11 -25.72 16.12
CA ILE A 48 0.03 -27.19 16.03
C ILE A 48 1.41 -27.82 16.25
N ALA A 49 2.47 -27.27 15.63
CA ALA A 49 3.82 -27.77 15.80
C ALA A 49 4.29 -27.65 17.26
N ASN A 50 3.96 -26.56 17.94
CA ASN A 50 4.27 -26.36 19.35
C ASN A 50 3.52 -27.35 20.23
N GLU A 51 2.25 -27.59 19.97
CA GLU A 51 1.45 -28.59 20.74
C GLU A 51 1.99 -29.98 20.56
N ARG A 52 2.35 -30.39 19.36
CA ARG A 52 2.96 -31.67 19.06
C ARG A 52 4.31 -31.83 19.77
N TYR A 53 5.12 -30.80 19.78
CA TYR A 53 6.39 -30.80 20.47
C TYR A 53 6.22 -30.99 21.99
N ARG A 54 5.29 -30.26 22.59
CA ARG A 54 4.95 -30.35 24.01
C ARG A 54 4.43 -31.75 24.40
N ALA A 55 3.67 -32.35 23.49
CA ALA A 55 3.13 -33.70 23.67
C ALA A 55 4.16 -34.81 23.39
N GLY A 56 5.36 -34.48 22.94
CA GLY A 56 6.40 -35.44 22.59
C GLY A 56 6.19 -36.13 21.24
N ALA A 57 5.20 -35.68 20.44
CA ALA A 57 4.86 -36.29 19.16
C ALA A 57 5.52 -35.58 17.96
N GLY A 58 6.16 -34.44 18.16
CA GLY A 58 6.82 -33.66 17.10
C GLY A 58 8.23 -33.25 17.47
N SER A 59 9.03 -32.91 16.46
CA SER A 59 10.41 -32.44 16.64
C SER A 59 10.44 -30.92 16.86
N TYR A 60 11.46 -30.44 17.57
CA TYR A 60 11.74 -29.03 17.73
C TYR A 60 12.12 -28.38 16.40
N LEU A 61 12.72 -29.12 15.47
CA LEU A 61 13.02 -28.65 14.13
C LEU A 61 11.77 -28.24 13.38
N ALA A 62 10.66 -28.98 13.51
CA ALA A 62 9.39 -28.63 12.91
C ALA A 62 8.85 -27.29 13.43
N VAL A 63 9.03 -27.03 14.74
CA VAL A 63 8.67 -25.73 15.35
C VAL A 63 9.49 -24.60 14.72
N LEU A 64 10.80 -24.78 14.61
CA LEU A 64 11.71 -23.78 14.02
C LEU A 64 11.41 -23.50 12.54
N GLU A 65 11.12 -24.56 11.78
CA GLU A 65 10.74 -24.42 10.36
C GLU A 65 9.44 -23.64 10.20
N ASN A 66 8.44 -23.91 11.03
CA ASN A 66 7.17 -23.19 11.00
C ASN A 66 7.34 -21.73 11.47
N GLN A 67 8.17 -21.46 12.45
CA GLN A 67 8.51 -20.11 12.87
C GLN A 67 9.16 -19.33 11.74
N ARG A 68 10.13 -19.92 11.07
CA ARG A 68 10.84 -19.31 9.96
C ARG A 68 9.90 -18.98 8.81
N ALA A 69 9.03 -19.91 8.43
CA ALA A 69 8.04 -19.72 7.39
C ALA A 69 7.08 -18.57 7.74
N LEU A 70 6.61 -18.52 9.00
CA LEU A 70 5.73 -17.45 9.46
C LEU A 70 6.40 -16.09 9.43
N TYR A 71 7.65 -15.98 9.85
CA TYR A 71 8.40 -14.71 9.79
C TYR A 71 8.59 -14.23 8.36
N GLN A 72 8.87 -15.14 7.42
CA GLN A 72 8.97 -14.77 6.00
C GLN A 72 7.65 -14.22 5.46
N ILE A 73 6.53 -14.86 5.79
CA ILE A 73 5.20 -14.40 5.37
C ILE A 73 4.88 -13.03 5.97
N ARG A 74 5.18 -12.83 7.24
CA ARG A 74 4.97 -11.56 7.93
C ARG A 74 5.82 -10.44 7.35
N GLU A 75 7.05 -10.74 6.96
CA GLU A 75 7.93 -9.79 6.29
C GLU A 75 7.38 -9.39 4.91
N GLU A 76 6.93 -10.37 4.13
CA GLU A 76 6.28 -10.11 2.84
C GLU A 76 5.00 -9.30 3.00
N LEU A 77 4.20 -9.58 4.02
CA LEU A 77 3.00 -8.84 4.36
C LEU A 77 3.32 -7.38 4.69
N ALA A 78 4.33 -7.14 5.52
CA ALA A 78 4.77 -5.79 5.87
C ALA A 78 5.26 -5.01 4.65
N GLN A 79 6.02 -5.66 3.75
CA GLN A 79 6.48 -5.05 2.50
C GLN A 79 5.30 -4.73 1.57
N ALA A 80 4.33 -5.64 1.47
CA ALA A 80 3.14 -5.43 0.65
C ALA A 80 2.24 -4.32 1.20
N GLU A 81 2.10 -4.20 2.52
CA GLU A 81 1.40 -3.10 3.17
C GLU A 81 2.06 -1.76 2.87
N THR A 82 3.38 -1.68 2.95
CA THR A 82 4.16 -0.49 2.60
C THR A 82 3.99 -0.13 1.13
N ALA A 83 4.08 -1.11 0.22
CA ALA A 83 3.89 -0.90 -1.21
C ALA A 83 2.47 -0.42 -1.53
N SER A 84 1.46 -0.96 -0.87
CA SER A 84 0.08 -0.53 -1.02
C SER A 84 -0.10 0.93 -0.58
N PHE A 85 0.52 1.31 0.53
CA PHE A 85 0.49 2.69 1.03
C PHE A 85 1.15 3.66 0.06
N VAL A 86 2.30 3.31 -0.50
CA VAL A 86 3.00 4.10 -1.52
C VAL A 86 2.14 4.26 -2.77
N ASN A 87 1.45 3.21 -3.21
CA ASN A 87 0.57 3.26 -4.38
C ASN A 87 -0.65 4.14 -4.14
N VAL A 88 -1.22 4.12 -2.95
CA VAL A 88 -2.32 5.03 -2.57
C VAL A 88 -1.87 6.49 -2.61
N ILE A 89 -0.67 6.78 -2.08
CA ILE A 89 -0.08 8.12 -2.16
C ILE A 89 0.15 8.53 -3.60
N ALA A 90 0.69 7.66 -4.45
CA ALA A 90 0.92 7.93 -5.86
C ALA A 90 -0.38 8.20 -6.60
N LEU A 91 -1.44 7.44 -6.33
CA LEU A 91 -2.76 7.66 -6.88
C LEU A 91 -3.34 9.01 -6.42
N TYR A 92 -3.20 9.31 -5.14
CA TYR A 92 -3.63 10.59 -4.57
C TYR A 92 -2.92 11.76 -5.24
N LYS A 93 -1.61 11.67 -5.46
CA LYS A 93 -0.84 12.69 -6.19
C LYS A 93 -1.32 12.83 -7.62
N ALA A 94 -1.59 11.72 -8.33
CA ALA A 94 -2.06 11.76 -9.70
C ALA A 94 -3.44 12.41 -9.84
N LEU A 95 -4.33 12.20 -8.86
CA LEU A 95 -5.69 12.74 -8.86
C LEU A 95 -5.78 14.12 -8.19
N GLY A 96 -5.02 14.32 -7.10
CA GLY A 96 -5.13 15.49 -6.24
C GLY A 96 -4.19 16.63 -6.60
N TRP A 97 -2.98 16.32 -7.06
CA TRP A 97 -1.99 17.36 -7.41
C TRP A 97 -2.19 17.92 -8.80
N GLY A 98 -2.87 17.19 -9.68
CA GLY A 98 -3.36 17.74 -10.95
C GLY A 98 -4.45 18.78 -10.75
N SER A 99 -5.12 18.77 -9.60
CA SER A 99 -6.11 19.78 -9.16
C SER A 99 -5.62 20.62 -7.98
N GLY A 100 -4.34 20.58 -7.66
CA GLY A 100 -3.74 21.35 -6.56
C GLY A 100 -3.85 22.86 -6.75
N ASP A 101 -3.93 23.30 -7.99
CA ASP A 101 -4.23 24.70 -8.33
C ASP A 101 -5.67 25.10 -8.02
N LEU A 102 -6.52 24.13 -7.72
CA LEU A 102 -7.94 24.34 -7.42
C LEU A 102 -8.26 24.31 -5.92
N ALA A 103 -7.25 24.10 -5.06
CA ALA A 103 -7.42 24.20 -3.61
C ALA A 103 -7.03 25.62 -3.15
N PRO A 104 -7.98 26.56 -3.10
CA PRO A 104 -7.66 27.98 -2.85
C PRO A 104 -7.37 28.31 -1.39
N GLY A 105 -7.00 27.32 -0.58
CA GLY A 105 -6.80 27.55 0.84
C GLY A 105 -5.38 27.37 1.38
N ALA A 106 -4.52 26.62 0.69
CA ALA A 106 -3.22 26.27 1.24
C ALA A 106 -2.17 27.39 1.11
N GLY A 107 -2.31 28.26 0.11
CA GLY A 107 -1.39 29.39 -0.09
C GLY A 107 -1.73 30.62 0.76
N GLN A 108 -2.97 30.76 1.18
CA GLN A 108 -3.40 31.92 1.96
C GLN A 108 -3.15 31.78 3.47
N LEU A 109 -3.10 30.56 3.97
CA LEU A 109 -2.80 30.31 5.39
C LEU A 109 -1.32 30.56 5.71
N ALA A 110 -0.42 30.29 4.75
CA ALA A 110 1.00 30.56 4.93
C ALA A 110 1.35 32.06 4.81
N ALA A 111 0.56 32.84 4.09
CA ALA A 111 0.78 34.29 3.96
C ALA A 111 0.21 35.12 5.11
N GLY A 112 -0.73 34.55 5.87
CA GLY A 112 -1.32 35.21 7.03
C GLY A 112 -0.46 35.17 8.29
N GLU A 113 0.44 34.21 8.37
CA GLU A 113 1.24 33.97 9.58
C GLU A 113 2.50 34.86 9.65
N THR A 114 2.96 35.36 8.50
CA THR A 114 4.13 36.25 8.45
C THR A 114 3.79 37.73 8.64
N ALA A 115 2.52 38.10 8.55
CA ALA A 115 2.10 39.49 8.75
C ALA A 115 1.84 39.86 10.22
N GLY A 116 1.75 38.86 11.11
CA GLY A 116 1.48 39.07 12.53
C GLY A 116 2.74 39.16 13.45
N ALA A 117 3.93 38.87 12.90
CA ALA A 117 5.14 38.78 13.73
C ALA A 117 5.96 40.09 13.79
N ASN A 118 5.49 41.19 13.19
CA ASN A 118 6.26 42.43 13.12
C ASN A 118 5.49 43.66 13.66
N ARG A 119 4.85 43.46 14.82
CA ARG A 119 4.33 44.56 15.60
C ARG A 119 4.69 44.41 17.07
#